data_100b70f0c37b814ba4767aba54f8df8d
#
_entry.id   100b70f0c37b814ba4767aba54f8df8d
#
_cell.length_a   1.000
_cell.length_b   1.000
_cell.length_c   1.000
_cell.angle_alpha   90.00
_cell.angle_beta   90.00
_cell.angle_gamma   90.00
#
_symmetry.space_group_name_H-M   'P 1'
#
loop_
_entity.id
_entity.type
_entity.pdbx_description
1 polymer ?
#
loop_
_entity_poly.entity_id
_entity_poly.type
_entity_poly.pdbx_seq_one_letter_code
_entity_poly.pdbx_strand_id
1 'polypeptide(L)'
;MATPGLGRHWQSAPAARRAELEKLYSTLLTSTEPIGALPATPSWECWRAGRTEGRLIGGVINRIVLAQATPYALALERFDGAVLFWEESGGHASHVWSYLQVLRHAGILDRIAGMVVGIPNAIDGLDSPDASPTLREIVLDVLGDRDIPVLGNVEVGHAGANLPMPVGIRVALDARQRTLSLLEPAVRPFTVTDPVG
;
A
#
# COMPACT_ATOMS: atom_id res chain seq x y z
N MET A 1 -1.71 10.92 -4.27
CA MET A 1 -2.94 10.12 -4.11
C MET A 1 -3.05 9.18 -5.29
N ALA A 2 -3.08 7.85 -5.08
CA ALA A 2 -3.38 6.92 -6.16
C ALA A 2 -4.88 7.08 -6.49
N THR A 3 -5.18 7.64 -7.65
CA THR A 3 -6.55 7.77 -8.13
C THR A 3 -7.10 6.41 -8.55
N PRO A 4 -8.40 6.14 -8.37
CA PRO A 4 -9.02 4.99 -9.01
C PRO A 4 -8.74 5.10 -10.51
N GLY A 5 -7.93 4.20 -11.04
CA GLY A 5 -7.72 4.17 -12.47
C GLY A 5 -9.06 3.89 -13.15
N LEU A 6 -9.48 4.74 -14.06
CA LEU A 6 -10.64 4.47 -14.94
C LEU A 6 -10.35 3.31 -15.90
N GLY A 7 -9.39 2.46 -15.53
CA GLY A 7 -8.90 1.35 -16.31
C GLY A 7 -9.83 0.14 -16.34
N ARG A 8 -9.39 -0.90 -17.04
CA ARG A 8 -10.15 -2.13 -17.28
C ARG A 8 -10.65 -2.78 -15.99
N HIS A 9 -9.83 -2.80 -14.93
CA HIS A 9 -10.19 -3.40 -13.64
C HIS A 9 -11.30 -2.64 -12.91
N TRP A 10 -11.31 -1.30 -13.02
CA TRP A 10 -12.42 -0.50 -12.50
C TRP A 10 -13.74 -0.83 -13.20
N GLN A 11 -13.73 -0.93 -14.53
CA GLN A 11 -14.93 -1.23 -15.30
C GLN A 11 -15.47 -2.65 -15.02
N SER A 12 -14.60 -3.61 -14.75
CA SER A 12 -14.97 -5.00 -14.45
C SER A 12 -15.33 -5.24 -12.98
N ALA A 13 -15.06 -4.28 -12.08
CA ALA A 13 -15.42 -4.42 -10.67
C ALA A 13 -16.96 -4.42 -10.49
N PRO A 14 -17.49 -5.17 -9.50
CA PRO A 14 -18.93 -5.16 -9.20
C PRO A 14 -19.44 -3.74 -8.95
N ALA A 15 -20.66 -3.43 -9.43
CA ALA A 15 -21.24 -2.08 -9.33
C ALA A 15 -21.30 -1.57 -7.88
N ALA A 16 -21.64 -2.44 -6.92
CA ALA A 16 -21.65 -2.11 -5.50
C ALA A 16 -20.26 -1.68 -4.99
N ARG A 17 -19.19 -2.40 -5.42
CA ARG A 17 -17.81 -2.05 -5.04
C ARG A 17 -17.39 -0.72 -5.66
N ARG A 18 -17.73 -0.47 -6.92
CA ARG A 18 -17.45 0.84 -7.54
C ARG A 18 -18.11 1.98 -6.78
N ALA A 19 -19.43 1.87 -6.49
CA ALA A 19 -20.16 2.88 -5.74
C ALA A 19 -19.58 3.13 -4.34
N GLU A 20 -19.13 2.08 -3.64
CA GLU A 20 -18.45 2.18 -2.35
C GLU A 20 -17.14 2.97 -2.46
N LEU A 21 -16.31 2.66 -3.46
CA LEU A 21 -15.03 3.35 -3.68
C LEU A 21 -15.20 4.78 -4.18
N GLU A 22 -16.22 5.06 -5.01
CA GLU A 22 -16.58 6.43 -5.42
C GLU A 22 -16.97 7.28 -4.20
N LYS A 23 -17.79 6.71 -3.31
CA LYS A 23 -18.15 7.38 -2.05
C LYS A 23 -16.91 7.60 -1.18
N LEU A 24 -16.06 6.58 -1.00
CA LEU A 24 -14.81 6.71 -0.25
C LEU A 24 -13.92 7.79 -0.83
N TYR A 25 -13.71 7.79 -2.16
CA TYR A 25 -12.91 8.80 -2.84
C TYR A 25 -13.45 10.21 -2.65
N SER A 26 -14.77 10.40 -2.82
CA SER A 26 -15.43 11.68 -2.55
C SER A 26 -15.21 12.12 -1.10
N THR A 27 -15.39 11.21 -0.14
CA THR A 27 -15.19 11.51 1.29
C THR A 27 -13.74 11.89 1.59
N LEU A 28 -12.76 11.18 1.01
CA LEU A 28 -11.32 11.50 1.17
C LEU A 28 -10.97 12.89 0.70
N LEU A 29 -11.66 13.40 -0.33
CA LEU A 29 -11.41 14.74 -0.91
C LEU A 29 -12.16 15.87 -0.18
N THR A 30 -13.18 15.56 0.61
CA THR A 30 -14.07 16.58 1.20
C THR A 30 -14.12 16.56 2.72
N SER A 31 -13.87 15.40 3.36
CA SER A 31 -13.90 15.30 4.82
C SER A 31 -12.65 15.85 5.47
N THR A 32 -12.84 16.71 6.44
CA THR A 32 -11.78 17.22 7.34
C THR A 32 -11.65 16.40 8.62
N GLU A 33 -12.44 15.32 8.74
CA GLU A 33 -12.39 14.36 9.84
C GLU A 33 -11.80 13.02 9.37
N PRO A 34 -11.17 12.24 10.27
CA PRO A 34 -10.70 10.90 9.96
C PRO A 34 -11.85 10.00 9.47
N ILE A 35 -11.61 9.23 8.41
CA ILE A 35 -12.61 8.32 7.86
C ILE A 35 -12.70 7.01 8.67
N GLY A 36 -11.63 6.64 9.39
CA GLY A 36 -11.54 5.37 10.08
C GLY A 36 -11.20 4.20 9.15
N ALA A 37 -11.80 3.03 9.38
CA ALA A 37 -11.47 1.82 8.64
C ALA A 37 -11.81 1.91 7.15
N LEU A 38 -10.84 1.54 6.31
CA LEU A 38 -11.05 1.37 4.88
C LEU A 38 -11.92 0.12 4.61
N PRO A 39 -12.72 0.11 3.53
CA PRO A 39 -13.60 -0.99 3.20
C PRO A 39 -12.78 -2.20 2.72
N ALA A 40 -12.53 -3.14 3.62
CA ALA A 40 -11.82 -4.38 3.33
C ALA A 40 -12.66 -5.32 2.44
N THR A 41 -11.96 -6.15 1.67
CA THR A 41 -12.58 -7.24 0.92
C THR A 41 -12.13 -8.60 1.43
N PRO A 42 -12.83 -9.69 1.06
CA PRO A 42 -12.41 -11.05 1.42
C PRO A 42 -11.01 -11.43 0.92
N SER A 43 -10.45 -10.72 -0.07
CA SER A 43 -9.09 -10.96 -0.57
C SER A 43 -8.00 -10.58 0.43
N TRP A 44 -8.27 -9.68 1.37
CA TRP A 44 -7.25 -9.25 2.33
C TRP A 44 -6.81 -10.40 3.22
N GLU A 45 -5.52 -10.58 3.35
CA GLU A 45 -4.93 -11.69 4.08
C GLU A 45 -3.97 -11.21 5.17
N CYS A 46 -4.04 -11.85 6.34
CA CYS A 46 -3.02 -11.70 7.37
C CYS A 46 -1.81 -12.58 7.02
N TRP A 47 -0.73 -11.97 6.49
CA TRP A 47 0.50 -12.70 6.21
C TRP A 47 1.40 -12.81 7.45
N ARG A 48 1.46 -11.78 8.27
CA ARG A 48 2.07 -11.80 9.60
C ARG A 48 1.19 -10.98 10.56
N ALA A 49 0.78 -11.61 11.65
CA ALA A 49 -0.08 -10.97 12.64
C ALA A 49 0.65 -9.84 13.38
N GLY A 50 -0.10 -8.87 13.88
CA GLY A 50 0.41 -7.75 14.65
C GLY A 50 -0.42 -6.51 14.44
N ARG A 51 -0.10 -5.48 15.21
CA ARG A 51 -0.73 -4.15 15.16
C ARG A 51 0.32 -3.08 15.18
N THR A 52 0.10 -2.01 14.44
CA THR A 52 0.96 -0.82 14.48
C THR A 52 0.20 0.41 14.02
N GLU A 53 0.75 1.56 14.36
CA GLU A 53 0.35 2.86 13.80
C GLU A 53 1.57 3.53 13.19
N GLY A 54 1.37 4.24 12.09
CA GLY A 54 2.46 4.95 11.44
C GLY A 54 1.99 5.81 10.28
N ARG A 55 2.89 6.56 9.68
CA ARG A 55 2.59 7.28 8.44
C ARG A 55 2.53 6.31 7.26
N LEU A 56 1.50 6.45 6.45
CA LEU A 56 1.32 5.65 5.25
C LEU A 56 2.25 6.18 4.15
N ILE A 57 3.23 5.37 3.76
CA ILE A 57 4.18 5.69 2.68
C ILE A 57 4.16 4.54 1.69
N GLY A 58 4.22 4.83 0.39
CA GLY A 58 4.29 3.75 -0.59
C GLY A 58 3.85 4.14 -1.99
N GLY A 59 3.61 3.11 -2.78
CA GLY A 59 3.23 3.19 -4.20
C GLY A 59 3.69 1.97 -4.98
N VAL A 60 4.00 2.13 -6.26
CA VAL A 60 4.57 1.07 -7.11
C VAL A 60 5.99 0.78 -6.65
N ILE A 61 6.30 -0.47 -6.25
CA ILE A 61 7.58 -0.81 -5.60
C ILE A 61 8.79 -0.49 -6.49
N ASN A 62 8.72 -0.78 -7.80
CA ASN A 62 9.82 -0.46 -8.70
C ASN A 62 10.11 1.04 -8.76
N ARG A 63 9.08 1.91 -8.64
CA ARG A 63 9.22 3.37 -8.62
C ARG A 63 9.85 3.85 -7.32
N ILE A 64 9.50 3.23 -6.20
CA ILE A 64 10.13 3.50 -4.90
C ILE A 64 11.63 3.19 -5.00
N VAL A 65 11.99 2.03 -5.55
CA VAL A 65 13.40 1.60 -5.73
C VAL A 65 14.14 2.55 -6.67
N LEU A 66 13.59 2.85 -7.83
CA LEU A 66 14.24 3.76 -8.80
C LEU A 66 14.44 5.16 -8.24
N ALA A 67 13.51 5.65 -7.42
CA ALA A 67 13.62 6.96 -6.81
C ALA A 67 14.83 7.07 -5.86
N GLN A 68 15.27 5.96 -5.24
CA GLN A 68 16.41 5.98 -4.29
C GLN A 68 17.73 6.49 -4.91
N ALA A 69 17.88 6.36 -6.22
CA ALA A 69 19.06 6.84 -6.96
C ALA A 69 18.89 8.27 -7.51
N THR A 70 17.89 9.02 -7.06
CA THR A 70 17.55 10.34 -7.59
C THR A 70 17.46 11.39 -6.49
N PRO A 71 17.48 12.71 -6.83
CA PRO A 71 17.22 13.77 -5.85
C PRO A 71 15.81 13.74 -5.23
N TYR A 72 14.91 12.91 -5.75
CA TYR A 72 13.53 12.73 -5.25
C TYR A 72 13.41 11.57 -4.26
N ALA A 73 14.52 10.93 -3.88
CA ALA A 73 14.52 9.92 -2.84
C ALA A 73 13.96 10.49 -1.53
N LEU A 74 13.08 9.74 -0.89
CA LEU A 74 12.68 10.08 0.47
C LEU A 74 13.87 9.86 1.40
N ALA A 75 14.12 10.81 2.30
CA ALA A 75 15.09 10.62 3.37
C ALA A 75 14.71 9.40 4.22
N LEU A 76 15.72 8.62 4.64
CA LEU A 76 15.49 7.35 5.36
C LEU A 76 14.65 7.54 6.62
N GLU A 77 14.78 8.68 7.29
CA GLU A 77 14.03 9.03 8.51
C GLU A 77 12.52 9.12 8.27
N ARG A 78 12.09 9.29 7.02
CA ARG A 78 10.66 9.27 6.67
C ARG A 78 10.04 7.88 6.82
N PHE A 79 10.86 6.85 6.77
CA PHE A 79 10.42 5.47 6.97
C PHE A 79 10.42 5.03 8.44
N ASP A 80 10.92 5.85 9.37
CA ASP A 80 10.92 5.53 10.80
C ASP A 80 9.50 5.36 11.32
N GLY A 81 9.15 4.14 11.72
CA GLY A 81 7.81 3.78 12.17
C GLY A 81 6.71 3.86 11.12
N ALA A 82 7.04 3.97 9.83
CA ALA A 82 6.04 4.05 8.77
C ALA A 82 5.33 2.73 8.51
N VAL A 83 4.11 2.81 7.99
CA VAL A 83 3.41 1.69 7.33
C VAL A 83 3.70 1.80 5.83
N LEU A 84 4.54 0.89 5.32
CA LEU A 84 4.87 0.84 3.89
C LEU A 84 3.80 0.07 3.14
N PHE A 85 3.11 0.73 2.19
CA PHE A 85 2.30 0.00 1.23
C PHE A 85 2.98 -0.04 -0.14
N TRP A 86 2.80 -1.14 -0.85
CA TRP A 86 3.32 -1.25 -2.21
C TRP A 86 2.51 -2.23 -3.05
N GLU A 87 2.60 -2.05 -4.36
CA GLU A 87 2.07 -2.94 -5.38
C GLU A 87 3.06 -3.05 -6.53
N GLU A 88 2.89 -4.02 -7.40
CA GLU A 88 3.66 -4.16 -8.63
C GLU A 88 2.79 -4.76 -9.73
N SER A 89 3.06 -4.34 -10.96
CA SER A 89 2.38 -4.81 -12.15
C SER A 89 3.35 -5.07 -13.29
N GLY A 90 3.24 -6.25 -13.85
CA GLY A 90 4.14 -6.71 -14.92
C GLY A 90 5.50 -7.20 -14.43
N GLY A 91 6.24 -7.81 -15.33
CA GLY A 91 7.55 -8.37 -15.03
C GLY A 91 7.50 -9.77 -14.45
N HIS A 92 8.49 -10.14 -13.64
CA HIS A 92 8.68 -11.49 -13.12
C HIS A 92 8.86 -11.47 -11.59
N ALA A 93 8.49 -12.55 -10.91
CA ALA A 93 8.62 -12.72 -9.46
C ALA A 93 10.02 -12.38 -8.92
N SER A 94 11.08 -12.70 -9.67
CA SER A 94 12.45 -12.36 -9.30
C SER A 94 12.71 -10.85 -9.24
N HIS A 95 11.99 -10.04 -10.01
CA HIS A 95 12.10 -8.58 -9.92
C HIS A 95 11.51 -8.08 -8.61
N VAL A 96 10.36 -8.61 -8.20
CA VAL A 96 9.74 -8.26 -6.90
C VAL A 96 10.70 -8.59 -5.76
N TRP A 97 11.28 -9.79 -5.76
CA TRP A 97 12.30 -10.19 -4.80
C TRP A 97 13.49 -9.21 -4.81
N SER A 98 14.00 -8.86 -5.99
CA SER A 98 15.12 -7.93 -6.13
C SER A 98 14.80 -6.53 -5.60
N TYR A 99 13.60 -6.02 -5.86
CA TYR A 99 13.18 -4.71 -5.35
C TYR A 99 13.09 -4.70 -3.83
N LEU A 100 12.55 -5.75 -3.22
CA LEU A 100 12.49 -5.89 -1.78
C LEU A 100 13.90 -5.98 -1.18
N GLN A 101 14.83 -6.70 -1.82
CA GLN A 101 16.23 -6.75 -1.39
C GLN A 101 16.92 -5.38 -1.46
N VAL A 102 16.65 -4.59 -2.51
CA VAL A 102 17.17 -3.22 -2.58
C VAL A 102 16.65 -2.38 -1.43
N LEU A 103 15.35 -2.45 -1.11
CA LEU A 103 14.77 -1.72 0.01
C LEU A 103 15.34 -2.18 1.36
N ARG A 104 15.64 -3.48 1.51
CA ARG A 104 16.31 -4.03 2.68
C ARG A 104 17.73 -3.48 2.82
N HIS A 105 18.55 -3.59 1.77
CA HIS A 105 19.94 -3.11 1.79
C HIS A 105 20.06 -1.58 1.91
N ALA A 106 19.04 -0.84 1.45
CA ALA A 106 18.94 0.59 1.68
C ALA A 106 18.53 0.95 3.13
N GLY A 107 18.25 -0.04 4.00
CA GLY A 107 17.82 0.16 5.38
C GLY A 107 16.36 0.59 5.54
N ILE A 108 15.58 0.65 4.46
CA ILE A 108 14.17 1.07 4.49
C ILE A 108 13.33 0.04 5.24
N LEU A 109 13.50 -1.25 4.93
CA LEU A 109 12.71 -2.29 5.58
C LEU A 109 13.03 -2.41 7.08
N ASP A 110 14.20 -1.97 7.53
CA ASP A 110 14.56 -1.98 8.96
C ASP A 110 13.85 -0.90 9.76
N ARG A 111 13.35 0.13 9.11
CA ARG A 111 12.73 1.32 9.73
C ARG A 111 11.21 1.26 9.79
N ILE A 112 10.57 0.54 8.88
CA ILE A 112 9.11 0.45 8.85
C ILE A 112 8.55 -0.32 10.04
N ALA A 113 7.36 0.06 10.49
CA ALA A 113 6.63 -0.59 11.57
C ALA A 113 5.54 -1.57 11.07
N GLY A 114 5.21 -1.55 9.79
CA GLY A 114 4.23 -2.45 9.19
C GLY A 114 4.26 -2.40 7.67
N MET A 115 3.65 -3.39 7.03
CA MET A 115 3.61 -3.50 5.58
C MET A 115 2.21 -3.86 5.08
N VAL A 116 1.80 -3.21 3.98
CA VAL A 116 0.59 -3.52 3.22
C VAL A 116 1.00 -3.85 1.79
N VAL A 117 0.61 -5.03 1.30
CA VAL A 117 0.99 -5.53 -0.02
C VAL A 117 -0.22 -5.62 -0.91
N GLY A 118 -0.15 -5.00 -2.08
CA GLY A 118 -1.18 -5.05 -3.09
C GLY A 118 -1.31 -6.44 -3.74
N ILE A 119 -2.44 -6.67 -4.40
CA ILE A 119 -2.64 -7.87 -5.22
C ILE A 119 -1.67 -7.79 -6.41
N PRO A 120 -0.85 -8.81 -6.67
CA PRO A 120 0.03 -8.84 -7.84
C PRO A 120 -0.81 -8.82 -9.13
N ASN A 121 -0.33 -8.12 -10.14
CA ASN A 121 -1.01 -8.03 -11.42
C ASN A 121 -0.06 -8.31 -12.59
N ALA A 122 -0.37 -9.31 -13.41
CA ALA A 122 0.42 -9.70 -14.58
C ALA A 122 1.92 -9.87 -14.27
N ILE A 123 2.25 -10.57 -13.19
CA ILE A 123 3.63 -10.86 -12.78
C ILE A 123 3.91 -12.34 -13.04
N ASP A 124 4.77 -12.61 -14.02
CA ASP A 124 5.18 -13.97 -14.35
C ASP A 124 5.76 -14.69 -13.12
N GLY A 125 5.26 -15.88 -12.85
CA GLY A 125 5.64 -16.68 -11.69
C GLY A 125 4.85 -16.39 -10.41
N LEU A 126 3.93 -15.40 -10.42
CA LEU A 126 3.00 -15.12 -9.32
C LEU A 126 1.52 -15.20 -9.76
N ASP A 127 1.26 -15.34 -11.05
CA ASP A 127 -0.10 -15.34 -11.62
C ASP A 127 -0.83 -16.69 -11.47
N SER A 128 -0.14 -17.71 -10.96
CA SER A 128 -0.71 -19.05 -10.75
C SER A 128 -0.98 -19.30 -9.26
N PRO A 129 -2.10 -19.99 -8.93
CA PRO A 129 -2.31 -20.50 -7.58
C PRO A 129 -1.21 -21.44 -7.08
N ASP A 130 -0.51 -22.09 -8.02
CA ASP A 130 0.60 -23.01 -7.74
C ASP A 130 1.99 -22.32 -7.80
N ALA A 131 2.01 -20.97 -7.82
CA ALA A 131 3.27 -20.22 -7.83
C ALA A 131 4.16 -20.59 -6.63
N SER A 132 5.44 -20.87 -6.92
CA SER A 132 6.41 -21.18 -5.87
C SER A 132 7.77 -20.53 -6.23
N PRO A 133 8.29 -19.65 -5.36
CA PRO A 133 7.64 -19.16 -4.15
C PRO A 133 6.42 -18.25 -4.43
N THR A 134 5.46 -18.26 -3.52
CA THR A 134 4.33 -17.31 -3.52
C THR A 134 4.81 -15.89 -3.17
N LEU A 135 4.02 -14.87 -3.53
CA LEU A 135 4.34 -13.49 -3.12
C LEU A 135 4.48 -13.34 -1.60
N ARG A 136 3.63 -14.03 -0.84
CA ARG A 136 3.71 -14.07 0.62
C ARG A 136 5.06 -14.60 1.10
N GLU A 137 5.52 -15.71 0.54
CA GLU A 137 6.80 -16.32 0.90
C GLU A 137 7.98 -15.41 0.56
N ILE A 138 7.97 -14.79 -0.62
CA ILE A 138 8.98 -13.79 -1.03
C ILE A 138 9.06 -12.64 -0.02
N VAL A 139 7.93 -12.06 0.35
CA VAL A 139 7.86 -10.94 1.29
C VAL A 139 8.36 -11.34 2.66
N LEU A 140 7.91 -12.48 3.18
CA LEU A 140 8.26 -12.93 4.52
C LEU A 140 9.74 -13.38 4.61
N ASP A 141 10.28 -13.97 3.56
CA ASP A 141 11.71 -14.30 3.44
C ASP A 141 12.58 -13.04 3.51
N VAL A 142 12.26 -12.03 2.72
CA VAL A 142 13.04 -10.77 2.72
C VAL A 142 12.91 -10.01 4.02
N LEU A 143 11.76 -10.02 4.68
CA LEU A 143 11.59 -9.42 6.01
C LEU A 143 12.34 -10.18 7.10
N GLY A 144 12.58 -11.50 6.93
CA GLY A 144 13.27 -12.33 7.91
C GLY A 144 12.57 -12.30 9.27
N ASP A 145 13.38 -12.17 10.34
CA ASP A 145 12.94 -12.23 11.74
C ASP A 145 12.27 -10.93 12.24
N ARG A 146 12.06 -9.95 11.39
CA ARG A 146 11.38 -8.70 11.78
C ARG A 146 9.91 -8.98 12.15
N ASP A 147 9.55 -8.70 13.39
CA ASP A 147 8.20 -8.90 13.93
C ASP A 147 7.32 -7.66 13.67
N ILE A 148 7.00 -7.40 12.39
CA ILE A 148 6.10 -6.34 11.97
C ILE A 148 4.84 -6.93 11.32
N PRO A 149 3.64 -6.34 11.52
CA PRO A 149 2.42 -6.78 10.84
C PRO A 149 2.53 -6.66 9.33
N VAL A 150 2.06 -7.69 8.62
CA VAL A 150 1.98 -7.71 7.16
C VAL A 150 0.58 -8.08 6.73
N LEU A 151 -0.08 -7.16 6.03
CA LEU A 151 -1.40 -7.33 5.41
C LEU A 151 -1.20 -7.50 3.90
N GLY A 152 -1.61 -8.64 3.36
CA GLY A 152 -1.45 -8.97 1.95
C GLY A 152 -2.76 -8.92 1.16
N ASN A 153 -2.63 -8.98 -0.16
CA ASN A 153 -3.73 -9.04 -1.13
C ASN A 153 -4.74 -7.90 -1.00
N VAL A 154 -4.25 -6.69 -0.68
CA VAL A 154 -5.05 -5.48 -0.62
C VAL A 154 -5.31 -4.97 -2.04
N GLU A 155 -6.54 -4.54 -2.34
CA GLU A 155 -6.94 -4.04 -3.67
C GLU A 155 -6.35 -2.65 -3.98
N VAL A 156 -5.03 -2.50 -3.86
CA VAL A 156 -4.31 -1.27 -4.20
C VAL A 156 -3.46 -1.49 -5.44
N GLY A 157 -3.43 -0.53 -6.33
CA GLY A 157 -2.61 -0.56 -7.54
C GLY A 157 -3.35 -0.98 -8.80
N HIS A 158 -2.78 -1.89 -9.58
CA HIS A 158 -3.27 -2.25 -10.91
C HIS A 158 -4.26 -3.42 -10.91
N ALA A 159 -4.36 -4.17 -9.81
CA ALA A 159 -5.33 -5.24 -9.66
C ALA A 159 -6.57 -4.77 -8.89
N GLY A 160 -7.74 -5.31 -9.27
CA GLY A 160 -9.00 -4.96 -8.61
C GLY A 160 -9.49 -3.54 -8.89
N ALA A 161 -10.33 -3.02 -8.01
CA ALA A 161 -10.96 -1.72 -8.17
C ALA A 161 -10.10 -0.53 -7.69
N ASN A 162 -8.86 -0.77 -7.29
CA ASN A 162 -7.87 0.20 -6.86
C ASN A 162 -8.34 1.10 -5.68
N LEU A 163 -8.22 0.57 -4.48
CA LEU A 163 -8.50 1.29 -3.24
C LEU A 163 -7.67 2.58 -3.13
N PRO A 164 -8.28 3.76 -2.93
CA PRO A 164 -7.53 5.00 -2.79
C PRO A 164 -6.73 5.03 -1.49
N MET A 165 -5.43 5.30 -1.60
CA MET A 165 -4.49 5.33 -0.49
C MET A 165 -3.93 6.75 -0.29
N PRO A 166 -4.35 7.47 0.75
CA PRO A 166 -3.86 8.82 1.03
C PRO A 166 -2.45 8.76 1.66
N VAL A 167 -1.44 9.02 0.84
CA VAL A 167 -0.02 8.99 1.26
C VAL A 167 0.28 10.13 2.24
N GLY A 168 1.04 9.83 3.28
CA GLY A 168 1.56 10.81 4.24
C GLY A 168 0.72 10.98 5.51
N ILE A 169 -0.51 10.48 5.56
CA ILE A 169 -1.34 10.53 6.78
C ILE A 169 -1.02 9.37 7.73
N ARG A 170 -1.41 9.51 9.00
CA ARG A 170 -1.31 8.41 9.97
C ARG A 170 -2.39 7.38 9.74
N VAL A 171 -2.00 6.12 9.86
CA VAL A 171 -2.90 4.96 9.76
C VAL A 171 -2.65 4.01 10.92
N ALA A 172 -3.68 3.21 11.26
CA ALA A 172 -3.57 2.03 12.11
C ALA A 172 -3.74 0.78 11.25
N LEU A 173 -2.79 -0.13 11.35
CA LEU A 173 -2.79 -1.44 10.70
C LEU A 173 -3.00 -2.52 11.76
N ASP A 174 -4.04 -3.34 11.62
CA ASP A 174 -4.21 -4.60 12.32
C ASP A 174 -4.28 -5.73 11.30
N ALA A 175 -3.16 -6.42 11.10
CA ALA A 175 -3.09 -7.49 10.11
C ALA A 175 -3.96 -8.70 10.49
N ARG A 176 -4.09 -9.01 11.80
CA ARG A 176 -4.93 -10.12 12.27
C ARG A 176 -6.41 -9.87 11.99
N GLN A 177 -6.88 -8.65 12.23
CA GLN A 177 -8.26 -8.24 11.94
C GLN A 177 -8.49 -7.88 10.48
N ARG A 178 -7.41 -7.85 9.68
CA ARG A 178 -7.43 -7.42 8.27
C ARG A 178 -8.05 -6.04 8.11
N THR A 179 -7.58 -5.10 8.94
CA THR A 179 -8.05 -3.71 8.92
C THR A 179 -6.91 -2.74 8.71
N LEU A 180 -7.20 -1.70 7.92
CA LEU A 180 -6.36 -0.51 7.74
C LEU A 180 -7.25 0.70 7.96
N SER A 181 -6.97 1.49 8.99
CA SER A 181 -7.78 2.64 9.39
C SER A 181 -7.02 3.95 9.19
N LEU A 182 -7.68 4.94 8.63
CA LEU A 182 -7.15 6.28 8.47
C LEU A 182 -7.40 7.08 9.76
N LEU A 183 -6.33 7.52 10.42
CA LEU A 183 -6.37 8.23 11.71
C LEU A 183 -6.37 9.74 11.55
N GLU A 184 -6.09 10.23 10.36
CA GLU A 184 -6.07 11.65 10.00
C GLU A 184 -6.90 11.88 8.74
N PRO A 185 -7.49 13.06 8.54
CA PRO A 185 -8.14 13.39 7.28
C PRO A 185 -7.12 13.49 6.15
N ALA A 186 -7.53 13.12 4.94
CA ALA A 186 -6.67 13.20 3.75
C ALA A 186 -6.52 14.63 3.20
N VAL A 187 -7.39 15.54 3.61
CA VAL A 187 -7.39 16.97 3.21
C VAL A 187 -7.50 17.85 4.45
N ARG A 188 -7.00 19.07 4.34
CA ARG A 188 -7.15 20.12 5.36
C ARG A 188 -8.12 21.17 4.87
N PRO A 189 -8.83 21.89 5.76
CA PRO A 189 -9.59 23.06 5.37
C PRO A 189 -8.67 24.05 4.63
N PHE A 190 -9.14 24.57 3.50
CA PHE A 190 -8.44 25.63 2.79
C PHE A 190 -8.65 26.94 3.55
N THR A 191 -7.55 27.57 3.96
CA THR A 191 -7.56 28.93 4.47
C THR A 191 -6.97 29.86 3.42
N VAL A 192 -7.61 30.99 3.16
CA VAL A 192 -7.18 31.98 2.12
C VAL A 192 -5.74 32.50 2.38
N THR A 193 -5.20 32.25 3.57
CA THR A 193 -3.84 32.62 3.97
C THR A 193 -2.78 31.57 3.62
N ASP A 194 -3.17 30.39 3.14
CA ASP A 194 -2.21 29.36 2.75
C ASP A 194 -1.53 29.79 1.43
N PRO A 195 -0.19 29.94 1.38
CA PRO A 195 0.50 30.27 0.14
C PRO A 195 0.28 29.13 -0.85
N VAL A 196 -0.12 29.49 -2.06
CA VAL A 196 -0.18 28.57 -3.18
C VAL A 196 1.26 28.16 -3.51
N GLY A 197 1.68 26.96 -3.05
CA GLY A 197 3.00 26.38 -3.32
C GLY A 197 3.08 25.70 -4.67
#